data_29ea5defacbcfd2d05e5d9a19937968c
#
_entry.id   29ea5defacbcfd2d05e5d9a19937968c
#
_cell.length_a   1.000
_cell.length_b   1.000
_cell.length_c   1.000
_cell.angle_alpha   90.00
_cell.angle_beta   90.00
_cell.angle_gamma   90.00
#
_symmetry.space_group_name_H-M   'P 1'
#
loop_
_entity.id
_entity.type
_entity.pdbx_description
1 polymer ?
#
loop_
_entity_poly.entity_id
_entity_poly.type
_entity_poly.pdbx_seq_one_letter_code
_entity_poly.pdbx_strand_id
1 'polypeptide(L)'
;MKLNIKRLLLTIFQRNKKSFHYDFYPNHIALIEKPLTPYSRYIASTISLSIIAFILWVYYGKLDVQSPAVGKLVVTGRSQIIQIHEPSRLAILHVKDGQKVNQGDALLTLDILGVDEEMEGIRKKRDNLLLLKIRYQALSQEASPQSLYHFNKLDDKTKKTILLSYQKEKDEFDSNIKVLETEIEINNRNQSLIYNDLLSLKNIQANINNRFIIRKELYNKKTISKMEYLESEKELLEINRSITIKNAEYHIIKSQKKQLNKKLNQLEKKKKLEWHDKYKQYENELLIYAQNLNHLQKRQQLKTIRSPITGTIQQVSVYTLGSVLQPAQSVMTVVPDNQVNIAEVNLLNRDIGFIHIGQKAMIKIDAFPYTRYGTIEGEIINIAKDSVQHEQLGLVYPATIKLNTQTIENNNRQYQLTPGMSLVAEIITDKRRVIDYVLSPIEVYRHNSLTEK
;
A
#
# COMPACT_ATOMS: atom_id res chain seq x y z
N MET A 1 65.76 15.45 -16.87
CA MET A 1 67.15 15.15 -17.29
C MET A 1 67.14 14.84 -18.77
N LYS A 2 67.29 15.85 -19.64
CA LYS A 2 67.31 15.71 -21.11
C LYS A 2 68.72 15.27 -21.51
N LEU A 3 68.92 13.99 -21.69
CA LEU A 3 70.18 13.47 -22.25
C LEU A 3 70.32 13.89 -23.70
N ASN A 4 71.39 14.50 -24.04
CA ASN A 4 71.76 15.05 -25.33
C ASN A 4 72.09 13.91 -26.34
N ILE A 5 71.00 13.24 -26.85
CA ILE A 5 71.06 12.13 -27.81
C ILE A 5 71.72 12.57 -29.13
N LYS A 6 71.68 13.86 -29.46
CA LYS A 6 72.38 14.41 -30.63
C LYS A 6 73.90 14.39 -30.57
N ARG A 7 74.50 14.43 -29.35
CA ARG A 7 75.98 14.34 -29.19
C ARG A 7 76.47 12.90 -29.31
N LEU A 8 75.67 11.91 -28.89
CA LEU A 8 76.04 10.50 -28.97
C LEU A 8 75.96 10.00 -30.41
N LEU A 9 75.02 10.45 -31.19
CA LEU A 9 74.93 10.09 -32.61
C LEU A 9 76.08 10.67 -33.48
N LEU A 10 76.57 11.87 -33.15
CA LEU A 10 77.65 12.52 -33.89
C LEU A 10 79.00 11.91 -33.61
N THR A 11 79.27 11.32 -32.45
CA THR A 11 80.54 10.59 -32.16
C THR A 11 80.62 9.23 -32.75
N ILE A 12 79.55 8.58 -33.12
CA ILE A 12 79.51 7.29 -33.80
C ILE A 12 79.79 7.43 -35.32
N PHE A 13 79.49 8.59 -35.93
CA PHE A 13 79.62 8.82 -37.37
C PHE A 13 80.98 9.43 -37.81
N GLN A 14 81.82 9.93 -36.88
CA GLN A 14 83.11 10.51 -37.21
C GLN A 14 84.28 9.54 -36.83
N ARG A 15 84.42 8.48 -37.58
CA ARG A 15 85.70 7.73 -37.53
C ARG A 15 86.34 7.76 -38.86
N ASN A 16 87.35 8.62 -38.93
CA ASN A 16 88.46 8.78 -39.88
C ASN A 16 88.53 7.79 -41.05
N LYS A 17 88.34 8.39 -42.28
CA LYS A 17 88.85 7.79 -43.50
C LYS A 17 90.39 7.88 -43.56
N LYS A 18 91.07 6.91 -43.01
CA LYS A 18 92.44 6.64 -43.43
C LYS A 18 92.34 5.75 -44.64
N SER A 19 92.71 6.27 -45.83
CA SER A 19 92.92 5.51 -47.02
C SER A 19 94.24 4.66 -46.87
N PHE A 20 94.03 3.47 -46.43
CA PHE A 20 95.12 2.47 -46.54
C PHE A 20 94.98 1.82 -47.89
N HIS A 21 96.10 1.81 -48.67
CA HIS A 21 96.18 1.11 -49.94
C HIS A 21 96.33 -0.40 -49.67
N TYR A 22 95.19 -1.11 -49.61
CA TYR A 22 95.13 -2.58 -49.32
C TYR A 22 95.59 -3.40 -50.57
N ASP A 23 95.82 -2.76 -51.69
CA ASP A 23 96.21 -3.43 -52.95
C ASP A 23 97.70 -3.94 -52.96
N PHE A 24 98.46 -3.60 -51.96
CA PHE A 24 99.88 -4.02 -51.81
C PHE A 24 100.09 -5.12 -50.79
N TYR A 25 99.10 -5.70 -50.18
CA TYR A 25 99.16 -6.77 -49.23
C TYR A 25 98.99 -8.15 -49.91
N PRO A 26 99.69 -9.20 -49.43
CA PRO A 26 99.43 -10.57 -49.88
C PRO A 26 98.00 -10.95 -49.67
N ASN A 27 97.39 -11.69 -50.62
CA ASN A 27 95.94 -12.01 -50.63
C ASN A 27 95.37 -12.54 -49.33
N HIS A 28 96.07 -13.23 -48.51
CA HIS A 28 95.62 -13.80 -47.21
C HIS A 28 95.50 -12.74 -46.11
N ILE A 29 96.33 -11.69 -46.10
CA ILE A 29 96.33 -10.61 -45.15
C ILE A 29 95.29 -9.56 -45.53
N ALA A 30 95.11 -9.28 -46.83
CA ALA A 30 94.09 -8.38 -47.38
C ALA A 30 92.65 -8.81 -47.05
N LEU A 31 92.43 -10.13 -46.93
CA LEU A 31 91.11 -10.66 -46.54
C LEU A 31 90.77 -10.50 -45.05
N ILE A 32 91.78 -10.44 -44.18
CA ILE A 32 91.58 -10.29 -42.72
C ILE A 32 91.44 -8.79 -42.35
N GLU A 33 92.16 -7.89 -43.03
CA GLU A 33 92.18 -6.49 -42.70
C GLU A 33 91.24 -5.60 -43.50
N LYS A 34 90.58 -6.13 -44.53
CA LYS A 34 89.57 -5.36 -45.26
C LYS A 34 88.37 -5.04 -44.37
N PRO A 35 88.14 -3.79 -44.11
CA PRO A 35 86.93 -3.42 -43.27
C PRO A 35 85.66 -3.86 -44.02
N LEU A 36 84.76 -4.46 -43.27
CA LEU A 36 83.43 -4.86 -43.75
C LEU A 36 82.79 -3.71 -44.54
N THR A 37 82.29 -4.03 -45.72
CA THR A 37 81.58 -3.07 -46.58
C THR A 37 80.54 -2.26 -45.83
N PRO A 38 80.36 -0.96 -46.09
CA PRO A 38 79.47 -0.14 -45.34
C PRO A 38 78.03 -0.68 -45.36
N TYR A 39 77.64 -1.42 -46.36
CA TYR A 39 76.32 -2.06 -46.50
C TYR A 39 76.02 -3.08 -45.37
N SER A 40 77.00 -3.89 -44.95
CA SER A 40 76.80 -4.83 -43.88
C SER A 40 76.59 -4.15 -42.50
N ARG A 41 77.19 -2.98 -42.30
CA ARG A 41 76.95 -2.15 -41.10
C ARG A 41 75.54 -1.51 -41.09
N TYR A 42 75.07 -1.02 -42.24
CA TYR A 42 73.72 -0.49 -42.38
C TYR A 42 72.69 -1.59 -42.18
N ILE A 43 72.87 -2.79 -42.72
CA ILE A 43 72.02 -3.95 -42.51
C ILE A 43 71.97 -4.33 -41.01
N ALA A 44 73.13 -4.42 -40.36
CA ALA A 44 73.23 -4.76 -38.94
C ALA A 44 72.55 -3.66 -38.05
N SER A 45 72.76 -2.38 -38.39
CA SER A 45 72.12 -1.28 -37.64
C SER A 45 70.60 -1.22 -37.86
N THR A 46 70.07 -1.47 -39.07
CA THR A 46 68.62 -1.54 -39.33
C THR A 46 67.97 -2.71 -38.64
N ILE A 47 68.62 -3.87 -38.63
CA ILE A 47 68.13 -5.05 -37.86
C ILE A 47 68.16 -4.78 -36.37
N SER A 48 69.19 -4.16 -35.82
CA SER A 48 69.25 -3.82 -34.39
C SER A 48 68.18 -2.75 -34.04
N LEU A 49 68.02 -1.77 -34.87
CA LEU A 49 66.96 -0.76 -34.67
C LEU A 49 65.53 -1.38 -34.73
N SER A 50 65.33 -2.31 -35.68
CA SER A 50 64.05 -3.04 -35.81
C SER A 50 63.79 -3.91 -34.61
N ILE A 51 64.79 -4.60 -34.06
CA ILE A 51 64.65 -5.38 -32.82
C ILE A 51 64.34 -4.48 -31.62
N ILE A 52 65.01 -3.33 -31.49
CA ILE A 52 64.73 -2.38 -30.43
C ILE A 52 63.27 -1.83 -30.57
N ALA A 53 62.88 -1.46 -31.77
CA ALA A 53 61.52 -0.98 -32.06
C ALA A 53 60.48 -2.07 -31.74
N PHE A 54 60.76 -3.34 -32.11
CA PHE A 54 59.88 -4.46 -31.78
C PHE A 54 59.75 -4.67 -30.28
N ILE A 55 60.86 -4.63 -29.53
CA ILE A 55 60.86 -4.77 -28.07
C ILE A 55 60.06 -3.63 -27.43
N LEU A 56 60.23 -2.39 -27.90
CA LEU A 56 59.45 -1.25 -27.46
C LEU A 56 57.96 -1.42 -27.77
N TRP A 57 57.62 -1.92 -28.96
CA TRP A 57 56.24 -2.20 -29.32
C TRP A 57 55.60 -3.28 -28.46
N VAL A 58 56.33 -4.39 -28.19
CA VAL A 58 55.89 -5.48 -27.30
C VAL A 58 55.70 -4.98 -25.85
N TYR A 59 56.53 -4.02 -25.41
CA TYR A 59 56.45 -3.44 -24.07
C TYR A 59 55.28 -2.46 -23.91
N TYR A 60 55.00 -1.60 -24.90
CA TYR A 60 53.92 -0.61 -24.86
C TYR A 60 52.61 -1.12 -25.45
N GLY A 61 52.65 -2.14 -26.27
CA GLY A 61 51.47 -2.76 -26.87
C GLY A 61 50.58 -3.39 -25.83
N LYS A 62 49.29 -3.06 -25.83
CA LYS A 62 48.26 -3.62 -24.94
C LYS A 62 47.27 -4.43 -25.78
N LEU A 63 46.90 -5.59 -25.29
CA LEU A 63 45.84 -6.45 -25.83
C LEU A 63 44.74 -6.57 -24.80
N ASP A 64 43.48 -6.47 -25.29
CA ASP A 64 42.33 -6.67 -24.43
C ASP A 64 42.17 -8.16 -24.09
N VAL A 65 42.06 -8.48 -22.81
CA VAL A 65 41.73 -9.81 -22.33
C VAL A 65 40.25 -9.97 -22.26
N GLN A 66 39.70 -10.99 -22.88
CA GLN A 66 38.28 -11.24 -22.94
C GLN A 66 37.96 -12.55 -22.20
N SER A 67 36.88 -12.52 -21.39
CA SER A 67 36.30 -13.72 -20.77
C SER A 67 35.01 -14.07 -21.51
N PRO A 68 34.93 -15.26 -22.14
CA PRO A 68 33.72 -15.70 -22.81
C PRO A 68 32.68 -16.21 -21.80
N ALA A 69 31.46 -15.72 -21.87
CA ALA A 69 30.31 -16.13 -21.08
C ALA A 69 29.18 -16.58 -21.99
N VAL A 70 28.73 -17.81 -21.81
CA VAL A 70 27.61 -18.35 -22.59
C VAL A 70 26.29 -17.97 -21.96
N GLY A 71 25.30 -17.63 -22.79
CA GLY A 71 24.01 -17.20 -22.29
C GLY A 71 22.89 -17.19 -23.32
N LYS A 72 21.80 -16.53 -22.97
CA LYS A 72 20.63 -16.37 -23.83
C LYS A 72 20.02 -14.97 -23.70
N LEU A 73 19.34 -14.55 -24.74
CA LEU A 73 18.54 -13.33 -24.71
C LEU A 73 17.27 -13.55 -23.90
N VAL A 74 16.94 -12.59 -23.03
CA VAL A 74 15.72 -12.60 -22.22
C VAL A 74 14.99 -11.26 -22.34
N VAL A 75 13.67 -11.28 -22.16
CA VAL A 75 12.86 -10.05 -22.09
C VAL A 75 13.05 -9.36 -20.75
N THR A 76 13.00 -8.03 -20.79
CA THR A 76 12.95 -7.19 -19.60
C THR A 76 11.54 -7.24 -19.00
N GLY A 77 11.23 -8.26 -18.23
CA GLY A 77 9.92 -8.42 -17.59
C GLY A 77 9.56 -9.90 -17.45
N ARG A 78 8.89 -10.22 -16.36
CA ARG A 78 8.38 -11.58 -16.13
C ARG A 78 6.97 -11.68 -16.69
N SER A 79 6.68 -12.77 -17.39
CA SER A 79 5.32 -13.11 -17.78
C SER A 79 4.40 -13.13 -16.55
N GLN A 80 3.23 -12.55 -16.67
CA GLN A 80 2.25 -12.47 -15.59
C GLN A 80 1.16 -13.52 -15.83
N ILE A 81 1.04 -14.44 -14.90
CA ILE A 81 -0.02 -15.46 -14.93
C ILE A 81 -1.25 -14.85 -14.28
N ILE A 82 -2.34 -14.81 -15.03
CA ILE A 82 -3.63 -14.34 -14.55
C ILE A 82 -4.38 -15.50 -13.90
N GLN A 83 -4.67 -15.35 -12.60
CA GLN A 83 -5.35 -16.36 -11.79
C GLN A 83 -6.66 -15.82 -11.21
N ILE A 84 -7.58 -16.72 -10.94
CA ILE A 84 -8.87 -16.42 -10.33
C ILE A 84 -8.73 -16.37 -8.81
N HIS A 85 -9.33 -15.34 -8.18
CA HIS A 85 -9.23 -15.14 -6.73
C HIS A 85 -10.32 -15.89 -5.95
N GLU A 86 -11.52 -16.00 -6.52
CA GLU A 86 -12.67 -16.64 -5.85
C GLU A 86 -13.53 -17.41 -6.85
N PRO A 87 -14.35 -18.39 -6.38
CA PRO A 87 -15.21 -19.19 -7.26
C PRO A 87 -16.14 -18.28 -8.06
N SER A 88 -16.14 -18.44 -9.37
CA SER A 88 -16.89 -17.58 -10.28
C SER A 88 -17.24 -18.29 -11.57
N ARG A 89 -18.11 -17.70 -12.39
CA ARG A 89 -18.39 -18.15 -13.75
C ARG A 89 -17.81 -17.16 -14.75
N LEU A 90 -17.30 -17.67 -15.87
CA LEU A 90 -16.87 -16.81 -16.97
C LEU A 90 -18.10 -16.20 -17.65
N ALA A 91 -18.32 -14.90 -17.47
CA ALA A 91 -19.41 -14.18 -18.13
C ALA A 91 -19.02 -13.73 -19.54
N ILE A 92 -17.88 -13.06 -19.69
CA ILE A 92 -17.40 -12.53 -20.98
C ILE A 92 -15.88 -12.69 -21.04
N LEU A 93 -15.38 -13.15 -22.17
CA LEU A 93 -13.97 -13.15 -22.52
C LEU A 93 -13.74 -12.02 -23.54
N HIS A 94 -12.93 -11.01 -23.16
CA HIS A 94 -12.71 -9.82 -23.99
C HIS A 94 -11.53 -9.95 -24.96
N VAL A 95 -10.67 -10.94 -24.75
CA VAL A 95 -9.39 -11.07 -25.48
C VAL A 95 -9.27 -12.48 -26.09
N LYS A 96 -8.41 -12.59 -27.10
CA LYS A 96 -8.07 -13.85 -27.76
C LYS A 96 -6.59 -14.16 -27.58
N ASP A 97 -6.22 -15.42 -27.76
CA ASP A 97 -4.81 -15.83 -27.77
C ASP A 97 -4.04 -15.12 -28.88
N GLY A 98 -2.84 -14.63 -28.58
CA GLY A 98 -2.02 -13.82 -29.50
C GLY A 98 -2.41 -12.34 -29.60
N GLN A 99 -3.44 -11.88 -28.89
CA GLN A 99 -3.88 -10.46 -28.91
C GLN A 99 -2.97 -9.59 -28.06
N LYS A 100 -2.61 -8.41 -28.58
CA LYS A 100 -1.93 -7.36 -27.80
C LYS A 100 -2.90 -6.63 -26.91
N VAL A 101 -2.47 -6.37 -25.66
CA VAL A 101 -3.24 -5.64 -24.64
C VAL A 101 -2.36 -4.62 -23.95
N ASN A 102 -2.95 -3.50 -23.55
CA ASN A 102 -2.31 -2.50 -22.73
C ASN A 102 -2.58 -2.75 -21.25
N GLN A 103 -1.72 -2.19 -20.41
CA GLN A 103 -1.96 -2.20 -18.96
C GLN A 103 -3.33 -1.57 -18.64
N GLY A 104 -4.17 -2.28 -17.89
CA GLY A 104 -5.51 -1.86 -17.51
C GLY A 104 -6.63 -2.32 -18.44
N ASP A 105 -6.34 -2.87 -19.62
CA ASP A 105 -7.35 -3.42 -20.52
C ASP A 105 -8.11 -4.57 -19.87
N ALA A 106 -9.41 -4.65 -20.10
CA ALA A 106 -10.26 -5.74 -19.61
C ALA A 106 -9.91 -7.04 -20.33
N LEU A 107 -9.54 -8.07 -19.59
CA LEU A 107 -9.23 -9.40 -20.12
C LEU A 107 -10.45 -10.31 -20.12
N LEU A 108 -11.13 -10.38 -18.98
CA LEU A 108 -12.35 -11.17 -18.83
C LEU A 108 -13.24 -10.56 -17.76
N THR A 109 -14.54 -10.82 -17.88
CA THR A 109 -15.53 -10.47 -16.86
C THR A 109 -16.07 -11.77 -16.25
N LEU A 110 -16.05 -11.79 -14.94
CA LEU A 110 -16.55 -12.90 -14.12
C LEU A 110 -17.95 -12.59 -13.59
N ASP A 111 -18.75 -13.59 -13.43
CA ASP A 111 -19.96 -13.56 -12.63
C ASP A 111 -19.65 -14.24 -11.28
N ILE A 112 -19.56 -13.41 -10.23
CA ILE A 112 -19.33 -13.88 -8.86
C ILE A 112 -20.71 -14.09 -8.24
N LEU A 113 -21.07 -15.36 -8.04
CA LEU A 113 -22.40 -15.75 -7.57
C LEU A 113 -22.79 -15.05 -6.27
N GLY A 114 -23.97 -14.44 -6.27
CA GLY A 114 -24.61 -13.89 -5.08
C GLY A 114 -24.13 -12.49 -4.64
N VAL A 115 -23.08 -11.92 -5.22
CA VAL A 115 -22.54 -10.62 -4.78
C VAL A 115 -23.52 -9.47 -5.06
N ASP A 116 -24.21 -9.49 -6.20
CA ASP A 116 -25.13 -8.41 -6.55
C ASP A 116 -26.39 -8.47 -5.70
N GLU A 117 -26.93 -9.65 -5.46
CA GLU A 117 -28.11 -9.88 -4.59
C GLU A 117 -27.80 -9.53 -3.14
N GLU A 118 -26.63 -9.94 -2.65
CA GLU A 118 -26.17 -9.60 -1.30
C GLU A 118 -26.00 -8.09 -1.13
N MET A 119 -25.40 -7.43 -2.13
CA MET A 119 -25.21 -5.98 -2.11
C MET A 119 -26.55 -5.24 -2.12
N GLU A 120 -27.53 -5.68 -2.91
CA GLU A 120 -28.88 -5.09 -2.92
C GLU A 120 -29.59 -5.31 -1.57
N GLY A 121 -29.48 -6.53 -1.00
CA GLY A 121 -30.02 -6.83 0.33
C GLY A 121 -29.45 -5.94 1.43
N ILE A 122 -28.14 -5.73 1.42
CA ILE A 122 -27.45 -4.87 2.37
C ILE A 122 -27.82 -3.39 2.15
N ARG A 123 -27.95 -2.94 0.90
CA ARG A 123 -28.43 -1.56 0.60
C ARG A 123 -29.80 -1.31 1.18
N LYS A 124 -30.76 -2.24 0.96
CA LYS A 124 -32.11 -2.14 1.53
C LYS A 124 -32.10 -2.08 3.07
N LYS A 125 -31.29 -2.92 3.72
CA LYS A 125 -31.12 -2.89 5.18
C LYS A 125 -30.54 -1.56 5.66
N ARG A 126 -29.47 -1.07 5.03
CA ARG A 126 -28.85 0.22 5.35
C ARG A 126 -29.87 1.36 5.23
N ASP A 127 -30.64 1.37 4.14
CA ASP A 127 -31.63 2.43 3.90
C ASP A 127 -32.72 2.41 4.97
N ASN A 128 -33.23 1.25 5.35
CA ASN A 128 -34.19 1.11 6.46
C ASN A 128 -33.60 1.58 7.80
N LEU A 129 -32.36 1.23 8.11
CA LEU A 129 -31.68 1.69 9.34
C LEU A 129 -31.47 3.21 9.33
N LEU A 130 -31.20 3.79 8.17
CA LEU A 130 -31.07 5.24 8.04
C LEU A 130 -32.39 5.95 8.41
N LEU A 131 -33.54 5.40 7.99
CA LEU A 131 -34.86 5.95 8.36
C LEU A 131 -35.10 5.89 9.87
N LEU A 132 -34.74 4.76 10.50
CA LEU A 132 -34.83 4.60 11.94
C LEU A 132 -33.89 5.55 12.67
N LYS A 133 -32.63 5.68 12.21
CA LYS A 133 -31.66 6.63 12.78
C LYS A 133 -32.21 8.07 12.75
N ILE A 134 -32.71 8.54 11.60
CA ILE A 134 -33.26 9.89 11.43
C ILE A 134 -34.43 10.13 12.40
N ARG A 135 -35.33 9.16 12.53
CA ARG A 135 -36.46 9.24 13.45
C ARG A 135 -36.02 9.41 14.91
N TYR A 136 -35.16 8.50 15.40
CA TYR A 136 -34.72 8.52 16.79
C TYR A 136 -33.71 9.64 17.08
N GLN A 137 -32.95 10.11 16.08
CA GLN A 137 -32.16 11.33 16.21
C GLN A 137 -33.06 12.55 16.45
N ALA A 138 -34.11 12.69 15.66
CA ALA A 138 -35.09 13.79 15.83
C ALA A 138 -35.77 13.74 17.18
N LEU A 139 -36.23 12.56 17.64
CA LEU A 139 -36.86 12.36 18.95
C LEU A 139 -35.91 12.66 20.11
N SER A 140 -34.64 12.18 20.02
CA SER A 140 -33.65 12.38 21.09
C SER A 140 -33.20 13.85 21.22
N GLN A 141 -33.19 14.59 20.12
CA GLN A 141 -32.83 16.01 20.06
C GLN A 141 -34.01 16.96 20.21
N GLU A 142 -35.24 16.44 20.36
CA GLU A 142 -36.49 17.22 20.38
C GLU A 142 -36.64 18.14 19.15
N ALA A 143 -36.04 17.70 18.01
CA ALA A 143 -36.04 18.46 16.77
C ALA A 143 -37.02 17.87 15.75
N SER A 144 -37.44 18.67 14.78
CA SER A 144 -38.20 18.14 13.65
C SER A 144 -37.28 17.32 12.74
N PRO A 145 -37.71 16.14 12.20
CA PRO A 145 -36.93 15.39 11.20
C PRO A 145 -36.48 16.23 10.00
N GLN A 146 -37.28 17.24 9.64
CA GLN A 146 -37.01 18.15 8.51
C GLN A 146 -35.77 19.03 8.71
N SER A 147 -35.32 19.25 9.93
CA SER A 147 -34.08 19.99 10.25
C SER A 147 -32.81 19.17 10.02
N LEU A 148 -32.95 17.87 9.86
CA LEU A 148 -31.81 16.97 9.71
C LEU A 148 -31.34 16.89 8.26
N TYR A 149 -30.02 17.03 8.03
CA TYR A 149 -29.40 17.03 6.70
C TYR A 149 -29.73 15.78 5.86
N HIS A 150 -29.70 14.60 6.48
CA HIS A 150 -29.99 13.35 5.79
C HIS A 150 -31.45 13.20 5.37
N PHE A 151 -32.39 13.80 6.11
CA PHE A 151 -33.81 13.79 5.78
C PHE A 151 -34.08 14.49 4.43
N ASN A 152 -33.43 15.60 4.18
CA ASN A 152 -33.68 16.41 2.98
C ASN A 152 -33.25 15.71 1.67
N LYS A 153 -32.35 14.71 1.78
CA LYS A 153 -31.86 13.90 0.62
C LYS A 153 -32.77 12.73 0.26
N LEU A 154 -33.79 12.45 1.06
CA LEU A 154 -34.70 11.33 0.82
C LEU A 154 -35.77 11.66 -0.19
N ASP A 155 -36.36 10.62 -0.80
CA ASP A 155 -37.55 10.74 -1.64
C ASP A 155 -38.79 11.11 -0.82
N ASP A 156 -39.79 11.72 -1.45
CA ASP A 156 -40.96 12.25 -0.77
C ASP A 156 -41.83 11.19 -0.10
N LYS A 157 -41.88 9.96 -0.66
CA LYS A 157 -42.59 8.82 -0.07
C LYS A 157 -41.95 8.42 1.26
N THR A 158 -40.66 8.34 1.29
CA THR A 158 -39.85 7.98 2.47
C THR A 158 -39.90 9.07 3.53
N LYS A 159 -39.80 10.35 3.13
CA LYS A 159 -40.01 11.49 4.05
C LYS A 159 -41.36 11.41 4.76
N LYS A 160 -42.46 11.15 4.01
CA LYS A 160 -43.77 10.99 4.57
C LYS A 160 -43.87 9.86 5.59
N THR A 161 -43.22 8.74 5.32
CA THR A 161 -43.19 7.58 6.24
C THR A 161 -42.45 7.88 7.54
N ILE A 162 -41.31 8.59 7.47
CA ILE A 162 -40.55 9.02 8.66
C ILE A 162 -41.39 10.00 9.49
N LEU A 163 -41.99 11.03 8.86
CA LEU A 163 -42.80 12.01 9.54
C LEU A 163 -44.00 11.36 10.26
N LEU A 164 -44.71 10.45 9.61
CA LEU A 164 -45.83 9.74 10.21
C LEU A 164 -45.40 8.90 11.43
N SER A 165 -44.28 8.15 11.31
CA SER A 165 -43.77 7.32 12.40
C SER A 165 -43.20 8.15 13.57
N TYR A 166 -42.55 9.27 13.26
CA TYR A 166 -42.09 10.25 14.26
C TYR A 166 -43.28 10.84 15.02
N GLN A 167 -44.30 11.33 14.28
CA GLN A 167 -45.49 11.96 14.87
C GLN A 167 -46.22 10.99 15.80
N LYS A 168 -46.43 9.76 15.35
CA LYS A 168 -47.06 8.70 16.18
C LYS A 168 -46.35 8.50 17.52
N GLU A 169 -45.03 8.35 17.50
CA GLU A 169 -44.24 8.08 18.72
C GLU A 169 -44.21 9.31 19.64
N LYS A 170 -44.18 10.50 19.05
CA LYS A 170 -44.26 11.75 19.78
C LYS A 170 -45.64 11.94 20.43
N ASP A 171 -46.74 11.75 19.67
CA ASP A 171 -48.10 11.86 20.17
C ASP A 171 -48.38 10.88 21.31
N GLU A 172 -47.89 9.66 21.25
CA GLU A 172 -47.95 8.68 22.34
C GLU A 172 -47.25 9.19 23.60
N PHE A 173 -46.05 9.73 23.45
CA PHE A 173 -45.31 10.30 24.57
C PHE A 173 -46.00 11.50 25.17
N ASP A 174 -46.39 12.46 24.35
CA ASP A 174 -47.08 13.69 24.77
C ASP A 174 -48.43 13.36 25.47
N SER A 175 -49.16 12.33 25.01
CA SER A 175 -50.35 11.84 25.66
C SER A 175 -50.08 11.30 27.07
N ASN A 176 -49.02 10.51 27.24
CA ASN A 176 -48.62 9.98 28.56
C ASN A 176 -48.21 11.11 29.53
N ILE A 177 -47.51 12.14 29.05
CA ILE A 177 -47.19 13.34 29.83
C ILE A 177 -48.45 14.04 30.26
N LYS A 178 -49.38 14.26 29.33
CA LYS A 178 -50.65 14.96 29.59
C LYS A 178 -51.52 14.28 30.65
N VAL A 179 -51.51 12.95 30.69
CA VAL A 179 -52.23 12.19 31.76
C VAL A 179 -51.66 12.55 33.14
N LEU A 180 -50.33 12.53 33.30
CA LEU A 180 -49.68 12.88 34.58
C LEU A 180 -49.84 14.35 34.92
N GLU A 181 -49.82 15.26 33.97
CA GLU A 181 -50.08 16.68 34.18
C GLU A 181 -51.51 16.91 34.68
N THR A 182 -52.50 16.18 34.12
CA THR A 182 -53.88 16.24 34.57
C THR A 182 -54.03 15.72 36.03
N GLU A 183 -53.35 14.63 36.38
CA GLU A 183 -53.31 14.14 37.77
C GLU A 183 -52.71 15.16 38.74
N ILE A 184 -51.61 15.83 38.32
CA ILE A 184 -50.99 16.91 39.11
C ILE A 184 -51.96 18.09 39.28
N GLU A 185 -52.68 18.47 38.24
CA GLU A 185 -53.67 19.54 38.30
C GLU A 185 -54.85 19.24 39.29
N ILE A 186 -55.38 18.01 39.22
CA ILE A 186 -56.38 17.52 40.17
C ILE A 186 -55.82 17.57 41.61
N ASN A 187 -54.63 17.10 41.83
CA ASN A 187 -53.96 17.13 43.13
C ASN A 187 -53.79 18.59 43.65
N ASN A 188 -53.40 19.54 42.74
CA ASN A 188 -53.30 20.97 43.07
C ASN A 188 -54.62 21.54 43.52
N ARG A 189 -55.73 21.23 42.82
CA ARG A 189 -57.07 21.68 43.20
C ARG A 189 -57.47 21.16 44.58
N ASN A 190 -57.26 19.88 44.83
CA ASN A 190 -57.51 19.26 46.12
C ASN A 190 -56.69 19.91 47.27
N GLN A 191 -55.41 20.18 47.00
CA GLN A 191 -54.53 20.86 47.95
C GLN A 191 -55.04 22.25 48.30
N SER A 192 -55.52 22.99 47.32
CA SER A 192 -56.10 24.33 47.52
C SER A 192 -57.40 24.28 48.37
N LEU A 193 -58.27 23.29 48.13
CA LEU A 193 -59.50 23.10 48.92
C LEU A 193 -59.14 22.83 50.36
N ILE A 194 -58.27 21.89 50.68
CA ILE A 194 -57.87 21.57 52.05
C ILE A 194 -57.20 22.79 52.73
N TYR A 195 -56.37 23.52 51.98
CA TYR A 195 -55.75 24.72 52.54
C TYR A 195 -56.80 25.79 52.93
N ASN A 196 -57.84 26.02 52.12
CA ASN A 196 -58.93 26.93 52.45
C ASN A 196 -59.72 26.46 53.64
N ASP A 197 -60.00 25.14 53.77
CA ASP A 197 -60.64 24.54 54.98
C ASP A 197 -59.79 24.79 56.24
N LEU A 198 -58.46 24.58 56.13
CA LEU A 198 -57.54 24.87 57.25
C LEU A 198 -57.56 26.32 57.67
N LEU A 199 -57.62 27.26 56.70
CA LEU A 199 -57.68 28.67 56.98
C LEU A 199 -59.00 29.00 57.75
N SER A 200 -60.12 28.42 57.30
CA SER A 200 -61.48 28.61 57.95
C SER A 200 -61.45 28.04 59.36
N LEU A 201 -60.92 26.82 59.59
CA LEU A 201 -60.79 26.20 60.90
C LEU A 201 -59.90 27.02 61.88
N LYS A 202 -58.80 27.60 61.37
CA LYS A 202 -57.92 28.51 62.13
C LYS A 202 -58.68 29.78 62.59
N ASN A 203 -59.53 30.37 61.74
CA ASN A 203 -60.33 31.51 62.07
C ASN A 203 -61.37 31.16 63.16
N ILE A 204 -62.01 29.96 63.08
CA ILE A 204 -62.94 29.46 64.09
C ILE A 204 -62.16 29.22 65.37
N GLN A 205 -60.97 28.60 65.31
CA GLN A 205 -60.11 28.40 66.49
C GLN A 205 -59.82 29.70 67.24
N ALA A 206 -59.45 30.78 66.48
CA ALA A 206 -59.14 32.05 67.07
C ALA A 206 -60.39 32.60 67.88
N ASN A 207 -61.59 32.47 67.34
CA ASN A 207 -62.81 32.85 68.04
C ASN A 207 -63.12 32.02 69.29
N ILE A 208 -62.98 30.66 69.17
CA ILE A 208 -63.20 29.79 70.30
C ILE A 208 -62.11 30.02 71.38
N ASN A 209 -60.89 30.23 71.02
CA ASN A 209 -59.82 30.53 71.93
C ASN A 209 -60.04 31.82 72.72
N ASN A 210 -60.49 32.87 72.04
CA ASN A 210 -60.84 34.14 72.68
C ASN A 210 -62.03 33.94 73.71
N ARG A 211 -63.03 33.16 73.32
CA ARG A 211 -64.12 32.81 74.22
C ARG A 211 -63.67 32.02 75.43
N PHE A 212 -62.76 31.03 75.17
CA PHE A 212 -62.20 30.23 76.28
C PHE A 212 -61.38 31.05 77.28
N ILE A 213 -60.57 32.01 76.79
CA ILE A 213 -59.77 32.88 77.64
C ILE A 213 -60.69 33.68 78.55
N ILE A 214 -61.74 34.27 78.01
CA ILE A 214 -62.73 35.04 78.78
C ILE A 214 -63.43 34.14 79.82
N ARG A 215 -63.92 32.97 79.42
CA ARG A 215 -64.54 32.01 80.35
C ARG A 215 -63.59 31.52 81.42
N LYS A 216 -62.35 31.33 81.16
CA LYS A 216 -61.28 30.96 82.14
C LYS A 216 -61.10 32.04 83.19
N GLU A 217 -61.12 33.34 82.78
CA GLU A 217 -61.08 34.48 83.74
C GLU A 217 -62.31 34.56 84.61
N LEU A 218 -63.53 34.37 84.06
CA LEU A 218 -64.75 34.37 84.80
C LEU A 218 -64.86 33.22 85.79
N TYR A 219 -64.33 32.02 85.41
CA TYR A 219 -64.25 30.87 86.32
C TYR A 219 -63.26 31.13 87.49
N ASN A 220 -62.15 31.76 87.25
CA ASN A 220 -61.20 32.13 88.30
C ASN A 220 -61.82 33.19 89.25
N LYS A 221 -62.71 34.06 88.76
CA LYS A 221 -63.44 34.96 89.55
C LYS A 221 -64.69 34.34 90.20
N LYS A 222 -64.91 33.01 90.05
CA LYS A 222 -66.04 32.25 90.58
C LYS A 222 -67.44 32.75 90.06
N THR A 223 -67.46 33.35 88.90
CA THR A 223 -68.70 33.93 88.29
C THR A 223 -69.45 32.93 87.40
N ILE A 224 -68.77 31.88 86.93
CA ILE A 224 -69.40 30.79 86.14
C ILE A 224 -69.14 29.43 86.77
N SER A 225 -69.93 28.40 86.35
CA SER A 225 -69.84 27.06 86.86
C SER A 225 -68.59 26.29 86.28
N LYS A 226 -68.10 25.28 87.03
CA LYS A 226 -67.03 24.42 86.51
C LYS A 226 -67.44 23.67 85.23
N MET A 227 -68.69 23.37 85.08
CA MET A 227 -69.25 22.70 83.91
C MET A 227 -69.13 23.58 82.66
N GLU A 228 -69.47 24.88 82.71
CA GLU A 228 -69.29 25.80 81.61
C GLU A 228 -67.84 26.04 81.19
N TYR A 229 -66.92 26.03 82.17
CA TYR A 229 -65.48 26.09 81.88
C TYR A 229 -65.01 24.81 81.14
N LEU A 230 -65.36 23.60 81.67
CA LEU A 230 -64.94 22.32 81.02
C LEU A 230 -65.56 22.15 79.62
N GLU A 231 -66.75 22.64 79.37
CA GLU A 231 -67.44 22.67 78.10
C GLU A 231 -66.68 23.54 77.06
N SER A 232 -66.18 24.70 77.48
CA SER A 232 -65.37 25.57 76.63
C SER A 232 -63.99 24.99 76.39
N GLU A 233 -63.40 24.32 77.31
CA GLU A 233 -62.15 23.61 77.16
C GLU A 233 -62.29 22.42 76.16
N LYS A 234 -63.37 21.67 76.25
CA LYS A 234 -63.66 20.60 75.30
C LYS A 234 -63.85 21.17 73.87
N GLU A 235 -64.59 22.26 73.70
CA GLU A 235 -64.76 22.93 72.39
C GLU A 235 -63.43 23.34 71.76
N LEU A 236 -62.45 23.87 72.57
CA LEU A 236 -61.10 24.21 72.13
C LEU A 236 -60.30 22.97 71.73
N LEU A 237 -60.38 21.87 72.48
CA LEU A 237 -59.71 20.62 72.18
C LEU A 237 -60.26 20.00 70.89
N GLU A 238 -61.58 20.01 70.67
CA GLU A 238 -62.21 19.49 69.45
C GLU A 238 -61.79 20.25 68.20
N ILE A 239 -61.73 21.59 68.26
CA ILE A 239 -61.26 22.39 67.08
C ILE A 239 -59.76 22.15 66.83
N ASN A 240 -58.89 22.03 67.87
CA ASN A 240 -57.51 21.75 67.77
C ASN A 240 -57.25 20.36 67.11
N ARG A 241 -58.04 19.35 67.52
CA ARG A 241 -58.01 18.04 66.88
C ARG A 241 -58.36 18.09 65.40
N SER A 242 -59.42 18.85 65.05
CA SER A 242 -59.89 19.05 63.66
C SER A 242 -58.78 19.67 62.80
N ILE A 243 -58.11 20.70 63.30
CA ILE A 243 -57.01 21.36 62.63
C ILE A 243 -55.84 20.41 62.44
N THR A 244 -55.52 19.61 63.43
CA THR A 244 -54.42 18.62 63.36
C THR A 244 -54.71 17.60 62.27
N ILE A 245 -55.94 17.06 62.21
CA ILE A 245 -56.32 16.11 61.15
C ILE A 245 -56.23 16.76 59.77
N LYS A 246 -56.78 17.94 59.58
CA LYS A 246 -56.75 18.67 58.30
C LYS A 246 -55.32 19.03 57.88
N ASN A 247 -54.49 19.38 58.82
CA ASN A 247 -53.07 19.64 58.56
C ASN A 247 -52.31 18.36 58.08
N ALA A 248 -52.61 17.21 58.70
CA ALA A 248 -52.07 15.93 58.23
C ALA A 248 -52.56 15.61 56.79
N GLU A 249 -53.86 15.80 56.50
CA GLU A 249 -54.41 15.62 55.14
C GLU A 249 -53.68 16.54 54.11
N TYR A 250 -53.43 17.81 54.46
CA TYR A 250 -52.66 18.74 53.61
C TYR A 250 -51.25 18.23 53.32
N HIS A 251 -50.54 17.73 54.34
CA HIS A 251 -49.20 17.19 54.13
C HIS A 251 -49.20 15.93 53.29
N ILE A 252 -50.20 15.07 53.39
CA ILE A 252 -50.35 13.86 52.56
C ILE A 252 -50.51 14.29 51.07
N ILE A 253 -51.42 15.19 50.75
CA ILE A 253 -51.66 15.68 49.38
C ILE A 253 -50.43 16.39 48.82
N LYS A 254 -49.75 17.19 49.63
CA LYS A 254 -48.47 17.82 49.26
C LYS A 254 -47.38 16.80 48.91
N SER A 255 -47.34 15.69 49.68
CA SER A 255 -46.42 14.60 49.43
C SER A 255 -46.76 13.84 48.13
N GLN A 256 -48.05 13.59 47.88
CA GLN A 256 -48.55 12.97 46.65
C GLN A 256 -48.17 13.83 45.42
N LYS A 257 -48.32 15.16 45.48
CA LYS A 257 -47.89 16.09 44.42
C LYS A 257 -46.39 15.94 44.12
N LYS A 258 -45.55 15.89 45.17
CA LYS A 258 -44.09 15.67 45.00
C LYS A 258 -43.78 14.34 44.32
N GLN A 259 -44.57 13.32 44.63
CA GLN A 259 -44.39 11.98 44.03
C GLN A 259 -44.82 11.97 42.55
N LEU A 260 -45.93 12.64 42.20
CA LEU A 260 -46.36 12.78 40.79
C LEU A 260 -45.35 13.56 39.94
N ASN A 261 -44.81 14.68 40.46
CA ASN A 261 -43.77 15.43 39.78
C ASN A 261 -42.50 14.60 39.56
N LYS A 262 -42.13 13.73 40.53
CA LYS A 262 -41.01 12.80 40.33
C LYS A 262 -41.28 11.77 39.23
N LYS A 263 -42.51 11.22 39.18
CA LYS A 263 -42.92 10.28 38.11
C LYS A 263 -42.85 10.94 36.74
N LEU A 264 -43.31 12.19 36.62
CA LEU A 264 -43.25 12.96 35.38
C LEU A 264 -41.81 13.10 34.89
N ASN A 265 -40.91 13.61 35.73
CA ASN A 265 -39.49 13.76 35.43
C ASN A 265 -38.82 12.42 35.08
N GLN A 266 -39.21 11.33 35.76
CA GLN A 266 -38.69 9.99 35.47
C GLN A 266 -39.16 9.50 34.10
N LEU A 267 -40.41 9.69 33.73
CA LEU A 267 -40.96 9.32 32.43
C LEU A 267 -40.24 10.05 31.30
N GLU A 268 -40.06 11.36 31.42
CA GLU A 268 -39.35 12.19 30.43
C GLU A 268 -37.90 11.70 30.23
N LYS A 269 -37.17 11.58 31.35
CA LYS A 269 -35.76 11.16 31.29
C LYS A 269 -35.60 9.77 30.73
N LYS A 270 -36.46 8.82 31.17
CA LYS A 270 -36.40 7.44 30.66
C LYS A 270 -36.67 7.39 29.18
N LYS A 271 -37.68 8.10 28.68
CA LYS A 271 -38.03 8.07 27.25
C LYS A 271 -36.95 8.72 26.38
N LYS A 272 -36.39 9.85 26.82
CA LYS A 272 -35.26 10.50 26.14
C LYS A 272 -34.03 9.60 26.08
N LEU A 273 -33.72 8.87 27.15
CA LEU A 273 -32.65 7.89 27.19
C LEU A 273 -32.92 6.73 26.21
N GLU A 274 -34.12 6.15 26.20
CA GLU A 274 -34.54 5.11 25.26
C GLU A 274 -34.36 5.56 23.79
N TRP A 275 -34.77 6.78 23.45
CA TRP A 275 -34.58 7.32 22.11
C TRP A 275 -33.13 7.54 21.77
N HIS A 276 -32.33 8.02 22.73
CA HIS A 276 -30.90 8.21 22.53
C HIS A 276 -30.18 6.87 22.32
N ASP A 277 -30.50 5.86 23.11
CA ASP A 277 -29.90 4.52 23.01
C ASP A 277 -30.26 3.88 21.66
N LYS A 278 -31.51 3.98 21.21
CA LYS A 278 -31.91 3.50 19.88
C LYS A 278 -31.20 4.26 18.75
N TYR A 279 -31.08 5.59 18.89
CA TYR A 279 -30.32 6.38 17.93
C TYR A 279 -28.88 5.87 17.83
N LYS A 280 -28.21 5.66 18.96
CA LYS A 280 -26.83 5.16 19.01
C LYS A 280 -26.72 3.73 18.47
N GLN A 281 -27.65 2.87 18.79
CA GLN A 281 -27.71 1.51 18.24
C GLN A 281 -27.76 1.55 16.70
N TYR A 282 -28.70 2.28 16.11
CA TYR A 282 -28.86 2.36 14.67
C TYR A 282 -27.68 3.07 13.99
N GLU A 283 -27.04 4.02 14.66
CA GLU A 283 -25.82 4.65 14.17
C GLU A 283 -24.67 3.64 14.05
N ASN A 284 -24.48 2.79 15.06
CA ASN A 284 -23.47 1.74 15.05
C ASN A 284 -23.77 0.65 14.01
N GLU A 285 -25.03 0.22 13.92
CA GLU A 285 -25.44 -0.75 12.90
C GLU A 285 -25.21 -0.20 11.49
N LEU A 286 -25.52 1.06 11.22
CA LEU A 286 -25.25 1.71 9.93
C LEU A 286 -23.77 1.70 9.58
N LEU A 287 -22.88 1.90 10.54
CA LEU A 287 -21.43 1.84 10.33
C LEU A 287 -21.01 0.43 9.86
N ILE A 288 -21.53 -0.62 10.51
CA ILE A 288 -21.26 -2.01 10.13
C ILE A 288 -21.74 -2.29 8.69
N TYR A 289 -22.97 -1.90 8.36
CA TYR A 289 -23.51 -2.10 7.01
C TYR A 289 -22.77 -1.27 5.94
N ALA A 290 -22.30 -0.07 6.29
CA ALA A 290 -21.46 0.73 5.40
C ALA A 290 -20.11 0.05 5.10
N GLN A 291 -19.48 -0.57 6.11
CA GLN A 291 -18.26 -1.35 5.95
C GLN A 291 -18.50 -2.61 5.07
N ASN A 292 -19.61 -3.32 5.31
CA ASN A 292 -19.97 -4.49 4.49
C ASN A 292 -20.24 -4.10 3.04
N LEU A 293 -20.91 -2.99 2.78
CA LEU A 293 -21.09 -2.47 1.42
C LEU A 293 -19.77 -2.13 0.75
N ASN A 294 -18.84 -1.50 1.45
CA ASN A 294 -17.51 -1.20 0.92
C ASN A 294 -16.75 -2.49 0.58
N HIS A 295 -16.84 -3.52 1.42
CA HIS A 295 -16.25 -4.83 1.15
C HIS A 295 -16.86 -5.46 -0.13
N LEU A 296 -18.18 -5.48 -0.27
CA LEU A 296 -18.86 -6.01 -1.44
C LEU A 296 -18.56 -5.20 -2.71
N GLN A 297 -18.43 -3.88 -2.61
CA GLN A 297 -18.01 -3.04 -3.74
C GLN A 297 -16.60 -3.38 -4.23
N LYS A 298 -15.66 -3.65 -3.32
CA LYS A 298 -14.33 -4.13 -3.67
C LYS A 298 -14.38 -5.50 -4.36
N ARG A 299 -15.19 -6.43 -3.86
CA ARG A 299 -15.43 -7.72 -4.54
C ARG A 299 -16.05 -7.54 -5.92
N GLN A 300 -16.98 -6.60 -6.07
CA GLN A 300 -17.59 -6.29 -7.38
C GLN A 300 -16.56 -5.75 -8.38
N GLN A 301 -15.55 -4.97 -7.94
CA GLN A 301 -14.46 -4.51 -8.81
C GLN A 301 -13.62 -5.68 -9.34
N LEU A 302 -13.50 -6.77 -8.58
CA LEU A 302 -12.78 -7.98 -8.99
C LEU A 302 -13.53 -8.80 -10.06
N LYS A 303 -14.78 -8.49 -10.37
CA LYS A 303 -15.51 -9.11 -11.49
C LYS A 303 -14.81 -8.90 -12.83
N THR A 304 -14.18 -7.77 -13.05
CA THR A 304 -13.43 -7.50 -14.28
C THR A 304 -11.95 -7.64 -14.03
N ILE A 305 -11.36 -8.72 -14.51
CA ILE A 305 -9.91 -8.91 -14.45
C ILE A 305 -9.27 -8.12 -15.58
N ARG A 306 -8.29 -7.29 -15.20
CA ARG A 306 -7.58 -6.40 -16.11
C ARG A 306 -6.12 -6.81 -16.25
N SER A 307 -5.52 -6.46 -17.37
CA SER A 307 -4.10 -6.72 -17.60
C SER A 307 -3.22 -5.90 -16.64
N PRO A 308 -2.31 -6.52 -15.87
CA PRO A 308 -1.37 -5.83 -15.00
C PRO A 308 -0.24 -5.14 -15.77
N ILE A 309 0.02 -5.57 -17.01
CA ILE A 309 1.12 -5.09 -17.86
C ILE A 309 0.67 -4.95 -19.32
N THR A 310 1.39 -4.16 -20.09
CA THR A 310 1.27 -4.14 -21.55
C THR A 310 2.03 -5.33 -22.12
N GLY A 311 1.37 -6.12 -23.00
CA GLY A 311 1.96 -7.31 -23.56
C GLY A 311 1.03 -8.08 -24.48
N THR A 312 1.40 -9.30 -24.80
CA THR A 312 0.66 -10.21 -25.66
C THR A 312 0.08 -11.37 -24.84
N ILE A 313 -1.21 -11.66 -25.03
CA ILE A 313 -1.90 -12.78 -24.38
C ILE A 313 -1.39 -14.09 -24.94
N GLN A 314 -1.07 -15.02 -24.06
CA GLN A 314 -0.71 -16.39 -24.42
C GLN A 314 -1.36 -17.39 -23.49
N GLN A 315 -1.55 -18.62 -23.98
CA GLN A 315 -2.05 -19.75 -23.19
C GLN A 315 -3.42 -19.47 -22.53
N VAL A 316 -4.38 -18.98 -23.28
CA VAL A 316 -5.76 -18.89 -22.76
C VAL A 316 -6.25 -20.31 -22.51
N SER A 317 -6.59 -20.64 -21.25
CA SER A 317 -7.01 -21.99 -20.83
C SER A 317 -8.52 -22.17 -20.79
N VAL A 318 -9.30 -21.09 -20.87
CA VAL A 318 -10.76 -21.12 -20.71
C VAL A 318 -11.43 -20.31 -21.80
N TYR A 319 -12.23 -20.99 -22.62
CA TYR A 319 -12.96 -20.40 -23.76
C TYR A 319 -14.47 -20.45 -23.62
N THR A 320 -14.99 -21.37 -22.80
CA THR A 320 -16.42 -21.62 -22.70
C THR A 320 -17.10 -20.64 -21.77
N LEU A 321 -17.99 -19.80 -22.29
CA LEU A 321 -18.83 -18.92 -21.48
C LEU A 321 -19.71 -19.75 -20.53
N GLY A 322 -19.88 -19.30 -19.29
CA GLY A 322 -20.61 -19.99 -18.24
C GLY A 322 -19.81 -21.09 -17.52
N SER A 323 -18.54 -21.35 -17.91
CA SER A 323 -17.69 -22.32 -17.21
C SER A 323 -17.40 -21.84 -15.78
N VAL A 324 -17.37 -22.80 -14.84
CA VAL A 324 -17.05 -22.56 -13.44
C VAL A 324 -15.53 -22.54 -13.27
N LEU A 325 -15.03 -21.50 -12.67
CA LEU A 325 -13.61 -21.28 -12.41
C LEU A 325 -13.33 -21.41 -10.92
N GLN A 326 -12.25 -22.11 -10.60
CA GLN A 326 -11.84 -22.34 -9.21
C GLN A 326 -10.80 -21.30 -8.75
N PRO A 327 -10.70 -21.03 -7.45
CA PRO A 327 -9.64 -20.19 -6.90
C PRO A 327 -8.26 -20.71 -7.26
N ALA A 328 -7.31 -19.80 -7.52
CA ALA A 328 -5.95 -20.08 -7.97
C ALA A 328 -5.84 -20.77 -9.35
N GLN A 329 -6.95 -20.98 -10.07
CA GLN A 329 -6.90 -21.48 -11.42
C GLN A 329 -6.26 -20.44 -12.35
N SER A 330 -5.25 -20.88 -13.13
CA SER A 330 -4.61 -20.09 -14.18
C SER A 330 -5.53 -20.00 -15.40
N VAL A 331 -5.83 -18.81 -15.87
CA VAL A 331 -6.74 -18.58 -17.01
C VAL A 331 -5.98 -18.21 -18.26
N MET A 332 -4.98 -17.37 -18.15
CA MET A 332 -4.13 -16.92 -19.24
C MET A 332 -2.81 -16.37 -18.72
N THR A 333 -1.86 -16.20 -19.61
CA THR A 333 -0.55 -15.58 -19.34
C THR A 333 -0.40 -14.33 -20.21
N VAL A 334 0.00 -13.22 -19.60
CA VAL A 334 0.38 -12.01 -20.31
C VAL A 334 1.89 -11.95 -20.39
N VAL A 335 2.42 -12.03 -21.61
CA VAL A 335 3.85 -11.90 -21.89
C VAL A 335 4.12 -10.45 -22.25
N PRO A 336 5.00 -9.74 -21.54
CA PRO A 336 5.27 -8.34 -21.82
C PRO A 336 5.83 -8.17 -23.24
N ASP A 337 5.36 -7.18 -23.97
CA ASP A 337 5.87 -6.77 -25.28
C ASP A 337 7.25 -6.07 -25.16
N ASN A 338 7.90 -6.19 -24.00
CA ASN A 338 9.16 -5.53 -23.75
C ASN A 338 10.25 -6.11 -24.64
N GLN A 339 10.89 -5.20 -25.28
CA GLN A 339 12.00 -5.40 -26.18
C GLN A 339 13.11 -6.18 -25.46
N VAL A 340 13.77 -7.08 -26.20
CA VAL A 340 14.92 -7.86 -25.72
C VAL A 340 16.09 -6.92 -25.49
N ASN A 341 16.23 -6.43 -24.28
CA ASN A 341 17.33 -5.53 -23.89
C ASN A 341 18.32 -6.16 -22.93
N ILE A 342 18.14 -7.44 -22.60
CA ILE A 342 18.92 -8.11 -21.59
C ILE A 342 19.39 -9.46 -22.10
N ALA A 343 20.67 -9.74 -21.86
CA ALA A 343 21.25 -11.07 -21.99
C ALA A 343 21.57 -11.62 -20.59
N GLU A 344 21.08 -12.80 -20.28
CA GLU A 344 21.52 -13.58 -19.13
C GLU A 344 22.67 -14.47 -19.54
N VAL A 345 23.82 -14.32 -18.88
CA VAL A 345 25.05 -15.06 -19.17
C VAL A 345 25.61 -15.73 -17.93
N ASN A 346 26.33 -16.82 -18.13
CA ASN A 346 26.96 -17.59 -17.08
C ASN A 346 28.47 -17.32 -17.07
N LEU A 347 28.93 -16.60 -16.06
CA LEU A 347 30.35 -16.31 -15.85
C LEU A 347 31.04 -17.50 -15.22
N LEU A 348 32.20 -17.89 -15.72
CA LEU A 348 32.99 -18.97 -15.13
C LEU A 348 33.59 -18.54 -13.79
N ASN A 349 33.59 -19.43 -12.80
CA ASN A 349 34.13 -19.17 -11.47
C ASN A 349 35.60 -18.68 -11.48
N ARG A 350 36.42 -19.13 -12.44
CA ARG A 350 37.80 -18.69 -12.57
C ARG A 350 37.97 -17.24 -13.02
N ASP A 351 36.96 -16.66 -13.66
CA ASP A 351 37.02 -15.33 -14.28
C ASP A 351 36.31 -14.25 -13.45
N ILE A 352 35.52 -14.66 -12.44
CA ILE A 352 34.68 -13.73 -11.64
C ILE A 352 35.47 -12.64 -10.92
N GLY A 353 36.73 -12.95 -10.52
CA GLY A 353 37.60 -11.98 -9.83
C GLY A 353 38.00 -10.78 -10.69
N PHE A 354 37.83 -10.86 -12.01
CA PHE A 354 38.23 -9.83 -12.96
C PHE A 354 36.99 -9.12 -13.58
N ILE A 355 35.79 -9.56 -13.23
CA ILE A 355 34.56 -9.05 -13.82
C ILE A 355 33.79 -8.16 -12.80
N HIS A 356 33.44 -6.97 -13.24
CA HIS A 356 32.77 -5.97 -12.40
C HIS A 356 31.58 -5.36 -13.13
N ILE A 357 30.61 -4.88 -12.37
CA ILE A 357 29.46 -4.13 -12.92
C ILE A 357 29.98 -2.88 -13.64
N GLY A 358 29.39 -2.57 -14.82
CA GLY A 358 29.79 -1.45 -15.67
C GLY A 358 30.81 -1.82 -16.76
N GLN A 359 31.33 -3.05 -16.79
CA GLN A 359 32.22 -3.48 -17.85
C GLN A 359 31.48 -3.70 -19.17
N LYS A 360 32.17 -3.36 -20.27
CA LYS A 360 31.69 -3.57 -21.64
C LYS A 360 31.80 -5.03 -22.03
N ALA A 361 30.78 -5.51 -22.74
CA ALA A 361 30.77 -6.85 -23.31
C ALA A 361 30.38 -6.78 -24.78
N MET A 362 31.07 -7.59 -25.61
CA MET A 362 30.77 -7.79 -27.02
C MET A 362 29.94 -9.07 -27.16
N ILE A 363 28.68 -8.92 -27.62
CA ILE A 363 27.69 -10.01 -27.66
C ILE A 363 27.65 -10.58 -29.07
N LYS A 364 27.91 -11.86 -29.20
CA LYS A 364 27.82 -12.66 -30.42
C LYS A 364 26.60 -13.55 -30.30
N ILE A 365 25.65 -13.41 -31.22
CA ILE A 365 24.44 -14.21 -31.24
C ILE A 365 24.61 -15.38 -32.18
N ASP A 366 24.35 -16.61 -31.73
CA ASP A 366 24.62 -17.82 -32.53
C ASP A 366 23.77 -17.86 -33.82
N ALA A 367 22.54 -17.33 -33.77
CA ALA A 367 21.66 -17.22 -34.92
C ALA A 367 22.16 -16.26 -36.01
N PHE A 368 23.07 -15.32 -35.67
CA PHE A 368 23.61 -14.32 -36.57
C PHE A 368 25.14 -14.36 -36.59
N PRO A 369 25.78 -15.07 -37.50
CA PRO A 369 27.24 -15.17 -37.57
C PRO A 369 27.93 -13.80 -37.53
N TYR A 370 28.75 -13.57 -36.50
CA TYR A 370 29.38 -12.26 -36.22
C TYR A 370 30.27 -11.75 -37.35
N THR A 371 30.82 -12.65 -38.21
CA THR A 371 31.61 -12.29 -39.37
C THR A 371 30.81 -11.54 -40.44
N ARG A 372 29.49 -11.70 -40.45
CA ARG A 372 28.59 -11.02 -41.41
C ARG A 372 27.73 -9.94 -40.77
N TYR A 373 27.34 -10.15 -39.51
CA TYR A 373 26.35 -9.29 -38.83
C TYR A 373 27.00 -8.42 -37.75
N GLY A 374 28.28 -8.64 -37.45
CA GLY A 374 28.98 -7.92 -36.39
C GLY A 374 28.61 -8.42 -34.98
N THR A 375 28.96 -7.63 -34.00
CA THR A 375 28.71 -7.88 -32.58
C THR A 375 27.84 -6.76 -32.01
N ILE A 376 27.07 -7.07 -30.97
CA ILE A 376 26.28 -6.10 -30.24
C ILE A 376 27.05 -5.68 -29.00
N GLU A 377 27.17 -4.39 -28.77
CA GLU A 377 27.73 -3.88 -27.52
C GLU A 377 26.70 -3.94 -26.39
N GLY A 378 27.16 -4.30 -25.21
CA GLY A 378 26.39 -4.30 -23.99
C GLY A 378 27.23 -3.94 -22.77
N GLU A 379 26.56 -3.76 -21.65
CA GLU A 379 27.17 -3.42 -20.36
C GLU A 379 26.63 -4.34 -19.28
N ILE A 380 27.49 -4.81 -18.40
CA ILE A 380 27.12 -5.64 -17.25
C ILE A 380 26.40 -4.76 -16.22
N ILE A 381 25.11 -5.07 -15.97
CA ILE A 381 24.29 -4.33 -15.01
C ILE A 381 24.15 -5.06 -13.66
N ASN A 382 24.30 -6.37 -13.65
CA ASN A 382 24.20 -7.17 -12.44
C ASN A 382 25.03 -8.45 -12.52
N ILE A 383 25.59 -8.86 -11.38
CA ILE A 383 26.30 -10.13 -11.20
C ILE A 383 25.75 -10.79 -9.94
N ALA A 384 25.33 -12.04 -10.01
CA ALA A 384 24.86 -12.79 -8.85
C ALA A 384 25.97 -12.90 -7.79
N LYS A 385 25.61 -12.74 -6.53
CA LYS A 385 26.57 -12.84 -5.41
C LYS A 385 26.92 -14.28 -5.03
N ASP A 386 26.14 -15.24 -5.53
CA ASP A 386 26.35 -16.66 -5.27
C ASP A 386 26.45 -17.43 -6.57
N SER A 387 27.20 -18.54 -6.54
CA SER A 387 27.42 -19.42 -7.69
C SER A 387 26.30 -20.46 -7.79
N VAL A 388 25.95 -20.82 -9.01
CA VAL A 388 24.99 -21.86 -9.34
C VAL A 388 25.70 -23.00 -10.06
N GLN A 389 25.34 -24.25 -9.74
CA GLN A 389 25.84 -25.42 -10.43
C GLN A 389 25.20 -25.51 -11.83
N HIS A 390 26.04 -25.46 -12.87
CA HIS A 390 25.62 -25.67 -14.25
C HIS A 390 26.14 -27.04 -14.74
N GLU A 391 25.25 -27.82 -15.38
CA GLU A 391 25.55 -29.22 -15.76
C GLU A 391 26.84 -29.38 -16.62
N GLN A 392 27.13 -28.43 -17.49
CA GLN A 392 28.24 -28.51 -18.44
C GLN A 392 29.42 -27.62 -18.06
N LEU A 393 29.22 -26.53 -17.35
CA LEU A 393 30.23 -25.52 -17.05
C LEU A 393 30.73 -25.56 -15.60
N GLY A 394 30.15 -26.42 -14.75
CA GLY A 394 30.45 -26.47 -13.33
C GLY A 394 29.86 -25.29 -12.57
N LEU A 395 30.60 -24.72 -11.61
CA LEU A 395 30.17 -23.56 -10.86
C LEU A 395 30.25 -22.29 -11.72
N VAL A 396 29.12 -21.61 -11.89
CA VAL A 396 29.01 -20.38 -12.68
C VAL A 396 28.30 -19.30 -11.85
N TYR A 397 28.59 -18.04 -12.15
CA TYR A 397 27.91 -16.89 -11.61
C TYR A 397 26.98 -16.30 -12.69
N PRO A 398 25.64 -16.35 -12.50
CA PRO A 398 24.72 -15.68 -13.39
C PRO A 398 24.96 -14.18 -13.42
N ALA A 399 25.04 -13.60 -14.59
CA ALA A 399 25.17 -12.17 -14.77
C ALA A 399 24.17 -11.65 -15.82
N THR A 400 23.81 -10.39 -15.71
CA THR A 400 22.89 -9.71 -16.60
C THR A 400 23.61 -8.61 -17.35
N ILE A 401 23.53 -8.67 -18.67
CA ILE A 401 24.11 -7.67 -19.57
C ILE A 401 22.98 -6.93 -20.26
N LYS A 402 23.01 -5.60 -20.20
CA LYS A 402 22.09 -4.72 -20.93
C LYS A 402 22.65 -4.50 -22.34
N LEU A 403 21.83 -4.75 -23.35
CA LEU A 403 22.19 -4.49 -24.74
C LEU A 403 21.95 -3.01 -25.08
N ASN A 404 22.85 -2.42 -25.89
CA ASN A 404 22.70 -1.06 -26.38
C ASN A 404 21.73 -0.98 -27.56
N THR A 405 21.53 -2.06 -28.31
CA THR A 405 20.65 -2.14 -29.47
C THR A 405 19.80 -3.39 -29.41
N GLN A 406 18.60 -3.32 -30.01
CA GLN A 406 17.62 -4.41 -30.03
C GLN A 406 17.50 -5.07 -31.40
N THR A 407 18.23 -4.52 -32.35
CA THR A 407 18.27 -4.98 -33.72
C THR A 407 19.71 -5.15 -34.17
N ILE A 408 19.93 -6.13 -35.02
CA ILE A 408 21.20 -6.30 -35.70
C ILE A 408 21.01 -5.92 -37.17
N GLU A 409 21.95 -5.17 -37.73
CA GLU A 409 21.85 -4.64 -39.09
C GLU A 409 22.84 -5.34 -40.03
N ASN A 410 22.34 -5.75 -41.19
CA ASN A 410 23.19 -6.23 -42.28
C ASN A 410 22.63 -5.84 -43.63
N ASN A 411 23.44 -5.21 -44.49
CA ASN A 411 23.06 -4.80 -45.83
C ASN A 411 21.74 -4.01 -45.90
N ASN A 412 21.56 -2.97 -45.05
CA ASN A 412 20.36 -2.15 -44.93
C ASN A 412 19.08 -2.89 -44.52
N ARG A 413 19.19 -4.11 -43.97
CA ARG A 413 18.07 -4.83 -43.38
C ARG A 413 18.27 -4.95 -41.85
N GLN A 414 17.26 -4.58 -41.09
CA GLN A 414 17.26 -4.71 -39.64
C GLN A 414 16.53 -5.98 -39.24
N TYR A 415 17.20 -6.80 -38.42
CA TYR A 415 16.67 -8.03 -37.84
C TYR A 415 16.41 -7.82 -36.38
N GLN A 416 15.19 -8.07 -35.95
CA GLN A 416 14.83 -7.99 -34.52
C GLN A 416 15.37 -9.17 -33.75
N LEU A 417 15.90 -8.90 -32.56
CA LEU A 417 16.32 -9.93 -31.62
C LEU A 417 15.08 -10.55 -30.96
N THR A 418 15.07 -11.88 -30.88
CA THR A 418 13.98 -12.62 -30.22
C THR A 418 14.45 -13.25 -28.92
N PRO A 419 13.59 -13.31 -27.89
CA PRO A 419 13.92 -14.00 -26.65
C PRO A 419 14.26 -15.47 -26.92
N GLY A 420 15.16 -16.01 -26.11
CA GLY A 420 15.58 -17.42 -26.20
C GLY A 420 16.73 -17.67 -27.18
N MET A 421 17.17 -16.70 -27.97
CA MET A 421 18.37 -16.85 -28.81
C MET A 421 19.59 -17.06 -27.94
N SER A 422 20.41 -18.07 -28.27
CA SER A 422 21.71 -18.36 -27.62
C SER A 422 22.73 -17.32 -28.05
N LEU A 423 23.66 -17.03 -27.16
CA LEU A 423 24.71 -16.04 -27.39
C LEU A 423 25.98 -16.37 -26.60
N VAL A 424 27.07 -15.78 -27.03
CA VAL A 424 28.33 -15.72 -26.29
C VAL A 424 28.69 -14.25 -26.08
N ALA A 425 28.82 -13.85 -24.82
CA ALA A 425 29.29 -12.51 -24.47
C ALA A 425 30.79 -12.55 -24.16
N GLU A 426 31.55 -11.77 -24.88
CA GLU A 426 32.96 -11.57 -24.61
C GLU A 426 33.15 -10.33 -23.75
N ILE A 427 33.43 -10.53 -22.47
CA ILE A 427 33.54 -9.46 -21.47
C ILE A 427 34.98 -8.97 -21.46
N ILE A 428 35.22 -7.68 -21.63
CA ILE A 428 36.52 -7.06 -21.59
C ILE A 428 36.92 -6.91 -20.12
N THR A 429 37.87 -7.78 -19.66
CA THR A 429 38.24 -7.84 -18.24
C THR A 429 39.42 -6.94 -17.92
N ASP A 430 40.48 -6.96 -18.73
CA ASP A 430 41.74 -6.22 -18.47
C ASP A 430 42.49 -5.94 -19.78
N LYS A 431 43.52 -5.10 -19.71
CA LYS A 431 44.44 -4.82 -20.79
C LYS A 431 45.86 -5.30 -20.43
N ARG A 432 46.24 -6.45 -20.94
CA ARG A 432 47.58 -6.99 -20.70
C ARG A 432 48.54 -6.51 -21.77
N ARG A 433 49.84 -6.27 -21.37
CA ARG A 433 50.88 -5.95 -22.32
C ARG A 433 51.25 -7.20 -23.09
N VAL A 434 51.66 -7.03 -24.35
CA VAL A 434 52.07 -8.14 -25.20
C VAL A 434 53.25 -8.91 -24.54
N ILE A 435 54.15 -8.19 -23.85
CA ILE A 435 55.28 -8.78 -23.13
C ILE A 435 54.86 -9.75 -22.02
N ASP A 436 53.71 -9.48 -21.37
CA ASP A 436 53.22 -10.29 -20.25
C ASP A 436 52.83 -11.70 -20.72
N TYR A 437 52.40 -11.86 -22.00
CA TYR A 437 52.10 -13.19 -22.57
C TYR A 437 53.37 -14.05 -22.75
N VAL A 438 54.53 -13.41 -22.99
CA VAL A 438 55.81 -14.09 -23.16
C VAL A 438 56.46 -14.39 -21.81
N LEU A 439 56.28 -13.48 -20.83
CA LEU A 439 56.92 -13.61 -19.51
C LEU A 439 56.11 -14.43 -18.51
N SER A 440 54.77 -14.44 -18.64
CA SER A 440 53.85 -15.15 -17.72
C SER A 440 54.18 -16.63 -17.51
N PRO A 441 54.47 -17.44 -18.57
CA PRO A 441 54.89 -18.85 -18.34
C PRO A 441 56.17 -18.95 -17.51
N ILE A 442 57.13 -18.04 -17.72
CA ILE A 442 58.40 -18.04 -17.01
C ILE A 442 58.22 -17.66 -15.53
N GLU A 443 57.34 -16.69 -15.24
CA GLU A 443 57.01 -16.29 -13.86
C GLU A 443 56.30 -17.40 -13.10
N VAL A 444 55.37 -18.12 -13.73
CA VAL A 444 54.67 -19.27 -13.12
C VAL A 444 55.67 -20.39 -12.77
N TYR A 445 56.58 -20.70 -13.67
CA TYR A 445 57.63 -21.70 -13.39
C TYR A 445 58.57 -21.24 -12.27
N ARG A 446 58.95 -19.97 -12.20
CA ARG A 446 59.79 -19.41 -11.13
C ARG A 446 59.11 -19.47 -9.77
N HIS A 447 57.81 -19.18 -9.71
CA HIS A 447 57.05 -19.19 -8.45
C HIS A 447 56.84 -20.61 -7.92
N ASN A 448 56.58 -21.56 -8.81
CA ASN A 448 56.37 -22.95 -8.44
C ASN A 448 57.66 -23.69 -8.08
N SER A 449 58.82 -23.25 -8.62
CA SER A 449 60.14 -23.88 -8.29
C SER A 449 60.77 -23.32 -7.03
N LEU A 450 60.27 -22.18 -6.48
CA LEU A 450 60.80 -21.60 -5.24
C LEU A 450 59.93 -21.91 -4.00
N THR A 451 58.78 -22.57 -4.19
CA THR A 451 57.93 -23.09 -3.12
C THR A 451 57.98 -24.60 -3.11
N GLU A 452 59.05 -25.19 -2.55
CA GLU A 452 59.04 -26.57 -2.04
C GLU A 452 58.15 -26.61 -0.77
N LYS A 453 57.27 -27.63 -0.74
CA LYS A 453 56.51 -27.98 0.46
C LYS A 453 57.41 -28.62 1.47
#